data_fa3737e35e044bee052c9183f8cc8afd
#
_entry.id   fa3737e35e044bee052c9183f8cc8afd
#
_cell.length_a   1.000
_cell.length_b   1.000
_cell.length_c   1.000
_cell.angle_alpha   90.00
_cell.angle_beta   90.00
_cell.angle_gamma   90.00
#
_symmetry.space_group_name_H-M   'P 1'
#
loop_
_entity.id
_entity.type
_entity.pdbx_description
1 polymer ?
#
loop_
_entity_poly.entity_id
_entity_poly.type
_entity_poly.pdbx_seq_one_letter_code
_entity_poly.pdbx_strand_id
1 'polypeptide(L)'
;TVSEAKEIVRIVREIAESGKKVLVLSDDAYFGLNYEDDIEPQSLFAYMADLHENVLAIKADGPTKEDFAWGFRAGFVTFASKGLSDAQYTALVTKFMAAIRSSVSCSATPSQSLVMHALNDEAHNKQKIECRKMLKRRYDLVRKFVNTHTSKVLEPLPFNSGYFMSFHVSTGKAEEIRKALLKEKGIGIIQIDSHTLRVAFSSIDEDKIDSVYTSIYNVADAL
;
A
#
# COMPACT_ATOMS: atom_id res chain seq x y z
N THR A 1 1.41 8.61 -9.46
CA THR A 1 2.23 8.89 -10.67
C THR A 1 3.31 9.92 -10.39
N VAL A 2 4.33 10.00 -11.25
CA VAL A 2 5.42 11.01 -11.15
C VAL A 2 4.87 12.43 -11.20
N SER A 3 3.86 12.70 -12.02
CA SER A 3 3.25 14.03 -12.13
C SER A 3 2.50 14.44 -10.85
N GLU A 4 1.74 13.53 -10.25
CA GLU A 4 1.04 13.76 -8.97
C GLU A 4 2.03 13.98 -7.83
N ALA A 5 3.11 13.19 -7.77
CA ALA A 5 4.17 13.37 -6.78
C ALA A 5 4.78 14.78 -6.85
N LYS A 6 5.11 15.26 -8.04
CA LYS A 6 5.62 16.63 -8.25
C LYS A 6 4.62 17.71 -7.84
N GLU A 7 3.35 17.50 -8.13
CA GLU A 7 2.28 18.46 -7.76
C GLU A 7 2.07 18.50 -6.25
N ILE A 8 2.09 17.36 -5.56
CA ILE A 8 2.03 17.30 -4.09
C ILE A 8 3.20 18.08 -3.47
N VAL A 9 4.42 17.86 -3.97
CA VAL A 9 5.62 18.58 -3.50
C VAL A 9 5.47 20.09 -3.68
N ARG A 10 4.96 20.53 -4.85
CA ARG A 10 4.70 21.94 -5.14
C ARG A 10 3.72 22.54 -4.15
N ILE A 11 2.58 21.90 -3.94
CA ILE A 11 1.53 22.36 -3.01
C ILE A 11 2.05 22.48 -1.57
N VAL A 12 2.76 21.45 -1.09
CA VAL A 12 3.34 21.46 0.27
C VAL A 12 4.33 22.62 0.43
N ARG A 13 5.18 22.86 -0.59
CA ARG A 13 6.12 23.98 -0.60
C ARG A 13 5.41 25.31 -0.48
N GLU A 14 4.40 25.57 -1.30
CA GLU A 14 3.64 26.83 -1.29
C GLU A 14 2.94 27.09 0.06
N ILE A 15 2.39 26.03 0.66
CA ILE A 15 1.78 26.13 1.99
C ILE A 15 2.85 26.48 3.04
N ALA A 16 4.01 25.85 3.00
CA ALA A 16 5.10 26.10 3.92
C ALA A 16 5.71 27.51 3.75
N GLU A 17 5.87 27.98 2.50
CA GLU A 17 6.34 29.34 2.16
C GLU A 17 5.36 30.42 2.60
N SER A 18 4.05 30.11 2.72
CA SER A 18 3.07 31.03 3.32
C SER A 18 3.20 31.18 4.84
N GLY A 19 4.22 30.58 5.47
CA GLY A 19 4.50 30.61 6.89
C GLY A 19 3.76 29.57 7.73
N LYS A 20 3.00 28.66 7.09
CA LYS A 20 2.29 27.59 7.80
C LYS A 20 3.20 26.40 8.07
N LYS A 21 3.09 25.84 9.28
CA LYS A 21 3.76 24.56 9.61
C LYS A 21 2.96 23.41 9.04
N VAL A 22 3.65 22.53 8.30
CA VAL A 22 3.06 21.39 7.61
C VAL A 22 3.70 20.10 8.12
N LEU A 23 2.87 19.14 8.51
CA LEU A 23 3.30 17.77 8.78
C LEU A 23 2.85 16.91 7.59
N VAL A 24 3.79 16.21 6.97
CA VAL A 24 3.54 15.27 5.87
C VAL A 24 3.85 13.86 6.35
N LEU A 25 2.83 13.02 6.43
CA LEU A 25 2.98 11.59 6.74
C LEU A 25 2.90 10.78 5.46
N SER A 26 4.00 10.16 5.06
CA SER A 26 4.07 9.19 3.97
C SER A 26 3.83 7.79 4.53
N ASP A 27 2.69 7.19 4.19
CA ASP A 27 2.43 5.78 4.47
C ASP A 27 2.98 4.94 3.32
N ASP A 28 4.19 4.43 3.51
CA ASP A 28 4.93 3.65 2.53
C ASP A 28 4.78 2.13 2.74
N ALA A 29 3.66 1.69 3.31
CA ALA A 29 3.41 0.28 3.59
C ALA A 29 3.52 -0.64 2.36
N TYR A 30 3.32 -0.09 1.15
CA TYR A 30 3.45 -0.80 -0.13
C TYR A 30 4.62 -0.30 -0.99
N PHE A 31 5.59 0.37 -0.39
CA PHE A 31 6.77 0.87 -1.09
C PHE A 31 7.42 -0.23 -1.95
N GLY A 32 7.83 0.16 -3.16
CA GLY A 32 8.50 -0.74 -4.11
C GLY A 32 7.61 -1.77 -4.82
N LEU A 33 6.29 -1.84 -4.54
CA LEU A 33 5.35 -2.76 -5.18
C LEU A 33 4.53 -2.09 -6.28
N ASN A 34 5.19 -1.33 -7.14
CA ASN A 34 4.61 -0.68 -8.33
C ASN A 34 4.77 -1.56 -9.56
N TYR A 35 3.79 -1.49 -10.47
CA TYR A 35 3.71 -2.34 -11.66
C TYR A 35 3.62 -1.58 -12.97
N GLU A 36 3.50 -0.25 -12.93
CA GLU A 36 3.46 0.65 -14.08
C GLU A 36 4.71 1.53 -14.13
N ASP A 37 5.09 2.00 -15.32
CA ASP A 37 6.32 2.73 -15.53
C ASP A 37 6.24 4.22 -15.13
N ASP A 38 5.03 4.79 -15.04
CA ASP A 38 4.80 6.19 -14.69
C ASP A 38 4.67 6.44 -13.18
N ILE A 39 4.90 5.43 -12.36
CA ILE A 39 4.86 5.52 -10.90
C ILE A 39 6.17 6.09 -10.37
N GLU A 40 6.06 7.04 -9.43
CA GLU A 40 7.21 7.59 -8.74
C GLU A 40 7.97 6.49 -7.98
N PRO A 41 9.24 6.21 -8.34
CA PRO A 41 9.99 5.11 -7.72
C PRO A 41 10.49 5.43 -6.32
N GLN A 42 10.51 6.71 -5.94
CA GLN A 42 10.94 7.14 -4.61
C GLN A 42 9.74 7.45 -3.71
N SER A 43 9.95 7.29 -2.40
CA SER A 43 8.98 7.78 -1.42
C SER A 43 8.87 9.30 -1.49
N LEU A 44 7.64 9.82 -1.34
CA LEU A 44 7.40 11.26 -1.17
C LEU A 44 8.19 11.85 0.02
N PHE A 45 8.49 11.03 1.02
CA PHE A 45 9.34 11.42 2.13
C PHE A 45 10.69 11.97 1.68
N ALA A 46 11.31 11.39 0.65
CA ALA A 46 12.61 11.85 0.12
C ALA A 46 12.55 13.30 -0.39
N TYR A 47 11.44 13.69 -1.00
CA TYR A 47 11.21 15.05 -1.50
C TYR A 47 10.84 16.04 -0.39
N MET A 48 10.27 15.55 0.72
CA MET A 48 9.81 16.36 1.84
C MET A 48 10.89 16.59 2.90
N ALA A 49 11.88 15.70 2.97
CA ALA A 49 12.88 15.65 4.05
C ALA A 49 13.68 16.96 4.22
N ASP A 50 13.99 17.65 3.12
CA ASP A 50 14.73 18.92 3.10
C ASP A 50 13.98 20.01 2.31
N LEU A 51 12.64 19.93 2.25
CA LEU A 51 11.84 20.80 1.38
C LEU A 51 11.80 22.24 1.89
N HIS A 52 11.47 22.45 3.17
CA HIS A 52 11.33 23.75 3.82
C HIS A 52 11.41 23.60 5.35
N GLU A 53 11.87 24.65 6.06
CA GLU A 53 11.98 24.65 7.53
C GLU A 53 10.64 24.47 8.27
N ASN A 54 9.54 24.85 7.63
CA ASN A 54 8.18 24.65 8.14
C ASN A 54 7.59 23.27 7.82
N VAL A 55 8.33 22.37 7.18
CA VAL A 55 7.87 21.02 6.85
C VAL A 55 8.50 19.99 7.77
N LEU A 56 7.66 19.21 8.46
CA LEU A 56 8.08 17.99 9.14
C LEU A 56 7.60 16.80 8.30
N ALA A 57 8.53 16.09 7.70
CA ALA A 57 8.28 14.84 7.01
C ALA A 57 8.36 13.65 7.96
N ILE A 58 7.38 12.77 7.86
CA ILE A 58 7.33 11.49 8.59
C ILE A 58 7.12 10.38 7.58
N LYS A 59 7.91 9.32 7.66
CA LYS A 59 7.73 8.09 6.88
C LYS A 59 7.35 6.95 7.82
N ALA A 60 6.25 6.26 7.50
CA ALA A 60 5.86 5.01 8.13
C ALA A 60 6.02 3.89 7.09
N ASP A 61 6.94 2.95 7.34
CA ASP A 61 7.20 1.83 6.45
C ASP A 61 7.62 0.57 7.22
N GLY A 62 8.00 -0.47 6.48
CA GLY A 62 8.47 -1.69 7.09
C GLY A 62 8.48 -2.89 6.13
N PRO A 63 9.09 -3.99 6.56
CA PRO A 63 9.31 -5.18 5.75
C PRO A 63 8.01 -5.96 5.46
N THR A 64 6.89 -5.55 6.04
CA THR A 64 5.60 -6.27 5.97
C THR A 64 5.18 -6.59 4.54
N LYS A 65 5.29 -5.64 3.63
CA LYS A 65 4.90 -5.80 2.22
C LYS A 65 6.11 -5.79 1.31
N GLU A 66 7.02 -4.83 1.52
CA GLU A 66 8.21 -4.65 0.70
C GLU A 66 9.12 -5.89 0.69
N ASP A 67 9.28 -6.55 1.84
CA ASP A 67 10.12 -7.73 2.02
C ASP A 67 9.31 -9.02 2.25
N PHE A 68 7.99 -8.97 1.97
CA PHE A 68 7.07 -10.12 2.12
C PHE A 68 7.05 -10.75 3.52
N ALA A 69 7.40 -9.96 4.54
CA ALA A 69 7.52 -10.38 5.94
C ALA A 69 6.28 -10.02 6.79
N TRP A 70 5.08 -10.21 6.23
CA TRP A 70 3.82 -9.76 6.83
C TRP A 70 3.48 -10.39 8.19
N GLY A 71 4.03 -11.57 8.52
CA GLY A 71 3.84 -12.24 9.80
C GLY A 71 4.66 -11.65 10.95
N PHE A 72 5.74 -10.93 10.68
CA PHE A 72 6.67 -10.46 11.69
C PHE A 72 6.21 -9.21 12.46
N ARG A 73 5.27 -8.46 11.91
CA ARG A 73 4.67 -7.29 12.58
C ARG A 73 5.70 -6.26 13.04
N ALA A 74 6.72 -6.01 12.22
CA ALA A 74 7.72 -4.98 12.41
C ALA A 74 7.46 -3.79 11.49
N GLY A 75 7.84 -2.59 11.92
CA GLY A 75 7.73 -1.37 11.13
C GLY A 75 8.71 -0.31 11.62
N PHE A 76 8.88 0.73 10.82
CA PHE A 76 9.80 1.83 11.07
C PHE A 76 9.07 3.15 10.95
N VAL A 77 9.47 4.14 11.77
CA VAL A 77 9.08 5.53 11.60
C VAL A 77 10.33 6.37 11.50
N THR A 78 10.40 7.17 10.44
CA THR A 78 11.52 8.07 10.16
C THR A 78 11.02 9.51 10.16
N PHE A 79 11.78 10.40 10.78
CA PHE A 79 11.51 11.84 10.82
C PHE A 79 12.57 12.60 10.04
N ALA A 80 12.16 13.62 9.29
CA ALA A 80 13.07 14.55 8.63
C ALA A 80 12.46 15.95 8.52
N SER A 81 13.30 16.96 8.67
CA SER A 81 12.95 18.36 8.47
C SER A 81 14.20 19.21 8.35
N LYS A 82 14.21 20.15 7.43
CA LYS A 82 15.28 21.15 7.29
C LYS A 82 15.41 22.06 8.51
N GLY A 83 14.30 22.28 9.23
CA GLY A 83 14.23 23.24 10.33
C GLY A 83 14.47 22.65 11.73
N LEU A 84 14.80 21.36 11.87
CA LEU A 84 14.96 20.73 13.19
C LEU A 84 16.43 20.52 13.58
N SER A 85 16.75 20.83 14.83
CA SER A 85 18.02 20.52 15.46
C SER A 85 18.05 19.07 15.99
N ASP A 86 19.25 18.56 16.29
CA ASP A 86 19.45 17.21 16.87
C ASP A 86 18.67 17.03 18.18
N ALA A 87 18.59 18.07 19.01
CA ALA A 87 17.82 18.04 20.25
C ALA A 87 16.32 17.85 19.99
N GLN A 88 15.79 18.47 18.94
CA GLN A 88 14.39 18.32 18.54
C GLN A 88 14.12 16.94 17.94
N TYR A 89 15.04 16.39 17.14
CA TYR A 89 14.95 15.00 16.68
C TYR A 89 14.96 14.02 17.86
N THR A 90 15.87 14.21 18.82
CA THR A 90 15.90 13.40 20.05
C THR A 90 14.58 13.46 20.81
N ALA A 91 13.99 14.65 20.94
CA ALA A 91 12.69 14.82 21.59
C ALA A 91 11.56 14.09 20.83
N LEU A 92 11.52 14.15 19.49
CA LEU A 92 10.54 13.42 18.66
C LEU A 92 10.69 11.90 18.86
N VAL A 93 11.90 11.37 18.77
CA VAL A 93 12.17 9.94 18.97
C VAL A 93 11.75 9.50 20.37
N THR A 94 12.10 10.26 21.42
CA THR A 94 11.73 9.95 22.81
C THR A 94 10.22 9.92 22.99
N LYS A 95 9.48 10.90 22.43
CA LYS A 95 8.02 10.91 22.48
C LYS A 95 7.42 9.76 21.73
N PHE A 96 7.96 9.41 20.57
CA PHE A 96 7.50 8.27 19.79
C PHE A 96 7.72 6.93 20.50
N MET A 97 8.89 6.76 21.13
CA MET A 97 9.17 5.59 21.98
C MET A 97 8.17 5.48 23.14
N ALA A 98 7.85 6.59 23.80
CA ALA A 98 6.83 6.62 24.85
C ALA A 98 5.44 6.24 24.32
N ALA A 99 5.06 6.71 23.14
CA ALA A 99 3.79 6.36 22.48
C ALA A 99 3.73 4.87 22.14
N ILE A 100 4.81 4.28 21.61
CA ILE A 100 4.92 2.83 21.36
C ILE A 100 4.76 2.07 22.69
N ARG A 101 5.52 2.50 23.72
CA ARG A 101 5.50 1.83 25.02
C ARG A 101 4.12 1.85 25.67
N SER A 102 3.37 2.94 25.53
CA SER A 102 2.03 3.08 26.13
C SER A 102 0.90 2.41 25.31
N SER A 103 1.13 2.10 24.03
CA SER A 103 0.12 1.47 23.16
C SER A 103 0.33 -0.03 22.98
N VAL A 104 1.40 -0.41 22.29
CA VAL A 104 1.70 -1.82 21.94
C VAL A 104 2.90 -2.41 22.68
N SER A 105 3.52 -1.64 23.54
CA SER A 105 4.72 -1.94 24.34
C SER A 105 6.02 -2.01 23.52
N CYS A 106 6.12 -2.89 22.56
CA CYS A 106 7.24 -2.99 21.63
C CYS A 106 6.88 -3.96 20.48
N SER A 107 7.66 -3.90 19.40
CA SER A 107 7.71 -4.97 18.41
C SER A 107 8.48 -6.18 18.97
N ALA A 108 8.09 -7.40 18.61
CA ALA A 108 8.72 -8.62 19.11
C ALA A 108 10.21 -8.70 18.70
N THR A 109 11.10 -8.88 19.66
CA THR A 109 12.56 -8.97 19.40
C THR A 109 12.92 -10.09 18.41
N PRO A 110 12.34 -11.32 18.49
CA PRO A 110 12.62 -12.35 17.49
C PRO A 110 12.26 -11.91 16.07
N SER A 111 11.16 -11.19 15.89
CA SER A 111 10.76 -10.65 14.58
C SER A 111 11.78 -9.66 14.03
N GLN A 112 12.29 -8.75 14.87
CA GLN A 112 13.32 -7.80 14.48
C GLN A 112 14.62 -8.52 14.08
N SER A 113 15.04 -9.51 14.89
CA SER A 113 16.25 -10.30 14.63
C SER A 113 16.15 -11.09 13.31
N LEU A 114 14.98 -11.69 13.02
CA LEU A 114 14.75 -12.41 11.77
C LEU A 114 14.75 -11.48 10.55
N VAL A 115 14.13 -10.31 10.67
CA VAL A 115 14.17 -9.28 9.61
C VAL A 115 15.60 -8.83 9.35
N MET A 116 16.37 -8.52 10.40
CA MET A 116 17.77 -8.13 10.27
C MET A 116 18.63 -9.24 9.65
N HIS A 117 18.37 -10.50 10.01
CA HIS A 117 19.05 -11.64 9.39
C HIS A 117 18.71 -11.74 7.89
N ALA A 118 17.43 -11.63 7.54
CA ALA A 118 17.01 -11.69 6.14
C ALA A 118 17.62 -10.55 5.30
N LEU A 119 17.62 -9.31 5.82
CA LEU A 119 18.18 -8.14 5.13
C LEU A 119 19.70 -8.26 4.88
N ASN A 120 20.41 -9.03 5.70
CA ASN A 120 21.85 -9.30 5.55
C ASN A 120 22.15 -10.57 4.72
N ASP A 121 21.12 -11.31 4.29
CA ASP A 121 21.30 -12.51 3.45
C ASP A 121 21.49 -12.12 1.98
N GLU A 122 22.54 -12.61 1.34
CA GLU A 122 22.83 -12.35 -0.06
C GLU A 122 21.71 -12.82 -1.01
N ALA A 123 20.97 -13.87 -0.62
CA ALA A 123 19.84 -14.38 -1.39
C ALA A 123 18.59 -13.48 -1.32
N HIS A 124 18.48 -12.60 -0.32
CA HIS A 124 17.28 -11.80 -0.06
C HIS A 124 16.81 -11.01 -1.27
N ASN A 125 17.71 -10.23 -1.87
CA ASN A 125 17.37 -9.41 -3.04
C ASN A 125 16.88 -10.24 -4.22
N LYS A 126 17.50 -11.41 -4.47
CA LYS A 126 17.07 -12.32 -5.55
C LYS A 126 15.66 -12.86 -5.28
N GLN A 127 15.37 -13.30 -4.07
CA GLN A 127 14.06 -13.81 -3.68
C GLN A 127 12.99 -12.71 -3.77
N LYS A 128 13.29 -11.50 -3.32
CA LYS A 128 12.42 -10.33 -3.42
C LYS A 128 12.06 -10.00 -4.88
N ILE A 129 13.04 -10.03 -5.79
CA ILE A 129 12.81 -9.81 -7.22
C ILE A 129 11.88 -10.88 -7.81
N GLU A 130 12.06 -12.15 -7.47
CA GLU A 130 11.20 -13.23 -7.97
C GLU A 130 9.76 -13.11 -7.45
N CYS A 131 9.57 -12.75 -6.18
CA CYS A 131 8.24 -12.46 -5.63
C CYS A 131 7.57 -11.28 -6.35
N ARG A 132 8.31 -10.20 -6.62
CA ARG A 132 7.78 -9.06 -7.39
C ARG A 132 7.38 -9.45 -8.81
N LYS A 133 8.19 -10.25 -9.51
CA LYS A 133 7.85 -10.75 -10.85
C LYS A 133 6.57 -11.57 -10.84
N MET A 134 6.39 -12.45 -9.86
CA MET A 134 5.15 -13.21 -9.69
C MET A 134 3.94 -12.29 -9.50
N LEU A 135 4.04 -11.30 -8.61
CA LEU A 135 2.96 -10.33 -8.40
C LEU A 135 2.68 -9.48 -9.64
N LYS A 136 3.71 -9.09 -10.39
CA LYS A 136 3.56 -8.37 -11.66
C LYS A 136 2.77 -9.19 -12.67
N ARG A 137 3.08 -10.48 -12.85
CA ARG A 137 2.31 -11.35 -13.75
C ARG A 137 0.83 -11.45 -13.35
N ARG A 138 0.55 -11.62 -12.05
CA ARG A 138 -0.83 -11.63 -11.54
C ARG A 138 -1.53 -10.30 -11.81
N TYR A 139 -0.85 -9.17 -11.55
CA TYR A 139 -1.34 -7.84 -11.87
C TYR A 139 -1.69 -7.70 -13.36
N ASP A 140 -0.79 -8.11 -14.26
CA ASP A 140 -0.98 -8.01 -15.70
C ASP A 140 -2.19 -8.82 -16.19
N LEU A 141 -2.40 -10.01 -15.63
CA LEU A 141 -3.59 -10.83 -15.93
C LEU A 141 -4.87 -10.14 -15.48
N VAL A 142 -4.91 -9.59 -14.27
CA VAL A 142 -6.07 -8.83 -13.78
C VAL A 142 -6.29 -7.58 -14.63
N ARG A 143 -5.24 -6.83 -14.95
CA ARG A 143 -5.34 -5.64 -15.79
C ARG A 143 -5.88 -5.96 -17.17
N LYS A 144 -5.40 -7.05 -17.77
CA LYS A 144 -5.93 -7.56 -19.02
C LYS A 144 -7.42 -7.90 -18.92
N PHE A 145 -7.82 -8.63 -17.86
CA PHE A 145 -9.22 -9.00 -17.65
C PHE A 145 -10.13 -7.77 -17.58
N VAL A 146 -9.85 -6.82 -16.68
CA VAL A 146 -10.70 -5.64 -16.49
C VAL A 146 -10.75 -4.71 -17.71
N ASN A 147 -9.71 -4.75 -18.56
CA ASN A 147 -9.68 -3.97 -19.80
C ASN A 147 -10.45 -4.63 -20.96
N THR A 148 -10.72 -5.93 -20.89
CA THR A 148 -11.37 -6.70 -21.96
C THR A 148 -12.78 -7.18 -21.60
N HIS A 149 -13.18 -7.10 -20.34
CA HIS A 149 -14.50 -7.51 -19.85
C HIS A 149 -15.21 -6.34 -19.22
N THR A 150 -16.53 -6.33 -19.32
CA THR A 150 -17.39 -5.30 -18.74
C THR A 150 -18.44 -5.93 -17.84
N SER A 151 -18.84 -5.24 -16.81
CA SER A 151 -19.97 -5.58 -15.94
C SER A 151 -20.97 -4.42 -15.96
N LYS A 152 -22.24 -4.71 -15.70
CA LYS A 152 -23.30 -3.69 -15.57
C LYS A 152 -23.27 -3.00 -14.21
N VAL A 153 -22.63 -3.63 -13.24
CA VAL A 153 -22.68 -3.26 -11.82
C VAL A 153 -21.29 -2.85 -11.30
N LEU A 154 -20.23 -3.50 -11.80
CA LEU A 154 -18.87 -3.30 -11.32
C LEU A 154 -18.05 -2.40 -12.24
N GLU A 155 -17.47 -1.36 -11.67
CA GLU A 155 -16.49 -0.49 -12.33
C GLU A 155 -15.13 -0.63 -11.64
N PRO A 156 -14.07 -1.04 -12.36
CA PRO A 156 -12.74 -1.12 -11.78
C PRO A 156 -12.23 0.25 -11.34
N LEU A 157 -11.85 0.39 -10.07
CA LEU A 157 -11.15 1.57 -9.58
C LEU A 157 -9.70 1.57 -10.06
N PRO A 158 -9.05 2.73 -10.23
CA PRO A 158 -7.65 2.82 -10.62
C PRO A 158 -6.75 2.02 -9.67
N PHE A 159 -5.86 1.21 -10.21
CA PHE A 159 -4.84 0.46 -9.45
C PHE A 159 -3.58 0.30 -10.28
N ASN A 160 -2.42 0.39 -9.67
CA ASN A 160 -1.11 0.35 -10.32
C ASN A 160 -0.02 -0.30 -9.46
N SER A 161 -0.38 -0.74 -8.25
CA SER A 161 0.59 -1.19 -7.24
C SER A 161 -0.07 -2.09 -6.19
N GLY A 162 0.74 -2.62 -5.28
CA GLY A 162 0.28 -3.35 -4.10
C GLY A 162 -0.25 -4.75 -4.39
N TYR A 163 -1.18 -5.21 -3.55
CA TYR A 163 -1.72 -6.58 -3.56
C TYR A 163 -3.18 -6.66 -3.99
N PHE A 164 -3.85 -5.51 -4.10
CA PHE A 164 -5.30 -5.43 -4.23
C PHE A 164 -5.70 -4.56 -5.42
N MET A 165 -6.87 -4.88 -5.96
CA MET A 165 -7.65 -3.94 -6.74
C MET A 165 -9.05 -3.83 -6.15
N SER A 166 -9.76 -2.76 -6.47
CA SER A 166 -11.12 -2.54 -5.98
C SER A 166 -12.07 -2.27 -7.13
N PHE A 167 -13.34 -2.61 -6.90
CA PHE A 167 -14.45 -2.26 -7.77
C PHE A 167 -15.37 -1.27 -7.07
N HIS A 168 -15.82 -0.26 -7.80
CA HIS A 168 -17.03 0.46 -7.43
C HIS A 168 -18.25 -0.37 -7.79
N VAL A 169 -19.22 -0.46 -6.88
CA VAL A 169 -20.48 -1.20 -7.04
C VAL A 169 -21.61 -0.19 -7.19
N SER A 170 -22.11 0.01 -8.40
CA SER A 170 -23.11 1.04 -8.71
C SER A 170 -24.43 0.88 -7.96
N THR A 171 -24.82 -0.37 -7.66
CA THR A 171 -26.09 -0.70 -6.99
C THR A 171 -26.04 -0.52 -5.45
N GLY A 172 -24.87 -0.31 -4.86
CA GLY A 172 -24.72 -0.29 -3.40
C GLY A 172 -24.89 -1.64 -2.69
N LYS A 173 -24.83 -2.75 -3.44
CA LYS A 173 -25.05 -4.12 -2.94
C LYS A 173 -23.76 -4.90 -2.72
N ALA A 174 -22.65 -4.24 -2.36
CA ALA A 174 -21.34 -4.88 -2.20
C ALA A 174 -21.37 -6.08 -1.24
N GLU A 175 -22.08 -5.97 -0.12
CA GLU A 175 -22.17 -7.07 0.86
C GLU A 175 -23.00 -8.26 0.34
N GLU A 176 -24.05 -8.01 -0.45
CA GLU A 176 -24.85 -9.08 -1.05
C GLU A 176 -24.01 -9.85 -2.08
N ILE A 177 -23.26 -9.14 -2.93
CA ILE A 177 -22.33 -9.74 -3.90
C ILE A 177 -21.27 -10.57 -3.18
N ARG A 178 -20.64 -10.02 -2.13
CA ARG A 178 -19.64 -10.73 -1.34
C ARG A 178 -20.18 -12.03 -0.75
N LYS A 179 -21.39 -11.99 -0.16
CA LYS A 179 -22.04 -13.18 0.42
C LYS A 179 -22.40 -14.22 -0.62
N ALA A 180 -22.94 -13.80 -1.76
CA ALA A 180 -23.29 -14.68 -2.86
C ALA A 180 -22.03 -15.38 -3.43
N LEU A 181 -20.95 -14.63 -3.68
CA LEU A 181 -19.66 -15.20 -4.12
C LEU A 181 -19.13 -16.26 -3.15
N LEU A 182 -19.15 -15.96 -1.85
CA LEU A 182 -18.68 -16.91 -0.85
C LEU A 182 -19.56 -18.18 -0.81
N LYS A 183 -20.89 -18.01 -0.82
CA LYS A 183 -21.84 -19.11 -0.73
C LYS A 183 -21.89 -19.99 -1.97
N GLU A 184 -21.89 -19.38 -3.14
CA GLU A 184 -22.17 -20.09 -4.40
C GLU A 184 -20.88 -20.55 -5.13
N LYS A 185 -19.79 -19.80 -4.95
CA LYS A 185 -18.52 -20.03 -5.65
C LYS A 185 -17.35 -20.39 -4.73
N GLY A 186 -17.51 -20.25 -3.39
CA GLY A 186 -16.41 -20.41 -2.45
C GLY A 186 -15.34 -19.32 -2.58
N ILE A 187 -15.67 -18.18 -3.21
CA ILE A 187 -14.73 -17.08 -3.46
C ILE A 187 -14.91 -16.03 -2.34
N GLY A 188 -13.85 -15.84 -1.55
CA GLY A 188 -13.80 -14.84 -0.50
C GLY A 188 -13.19 -13.53 -0.98
N ILE A 189 -13.96 -12.45 -0.95
CA ILE A 189 -13.50 -11.06 -1.21
C ILE A 189 -13.87 -10.18 -0.03
N ILE A 190 -13.42 -8.92 -0.04
CA ILE A 190 -13.67 -7.98 1.06
C ILE A 190 -14.62 -6.88 0.59
N GLN A 191 -15.67 -6.63 1.39
CA GLN A 191 -16.48 -5.43 1.29
C GLN A 191 -15.84 -4.34 2.15
N ILE A 192 -15.59 -3.18 1.57
CA ILE A 192 -15.08 -2.00 2.29
C ILE A 192 -16.26 -1.16 2.82
N ASP A 193 -17.19 -0.86 1.94
CA ASP A 193 -18.45 -0.18 2.21
C ASP A 193 -19.54 -0.70 1.27
N SER A 194 -20.73 -0.10 1.26
CA SER A 194 -21.85 -0.53 0.41
C SER A 194 -21.55 -0.48 -1.09
N HIS A 195 -20.60 0.36 -1.48
CA HIS A 195 -20.26 0.60 -2.89
C HIS A 195 -18.86 0.13 -3.28
N THR A 196 -18.13 -0.53 -2.39
CA THR A 196 -16.74 -0.89 -2.66
C THR A 196 -16.43 -2.34 -2.30
N LEU A 197 -16.02 -3.10 -3.31
CA LEU A 197 -15.45 -4.44 -3.15
C LEU A 197 -13.94 -4.41 -3.42
N ARG A 198 -13.17 -5.15 -2.61
CA ARG A 198 -11.73 -5.28 -2.77
C ARG A 198 -11.34 -6.74 -2.98
N VAL A 199 -10.51 -6.97 -4.00
CA VAL A 199 -10.02 -8.29 -4.39
C VAL A 199 -8.51 -8.36 -4.20
N ALA A 200 -8.03 -9.37 -3.47
CA ALA A 200 -6.61 -9.62 -3.26
C ALA A 200 -6.06 -10.47 -4.42
N PHE A 201 -5.69 -9.85 -5.53
CA PHE A 201 -5.14 -10.59 -6.68
C PHE A 201 -3.80 -11.27 -6.33
N SER A 202 -3.10 -10.76 -5.34
CA SER A 202 -1.84 -11.34 -4.86
C SER A 202 -1.98 -12.77 -4.32
N SER A 203 -3.17 -13.18 -3.90
CA SER A 203 -3.44 -14.52 -3.34
C SER A 203 -4.15 -15.46 -4.31
N ILE A 204 -4.34 -15.05 -5.57
CA ILE A 204 -4.97 -15.88 -6.60
C ILE A 204 -3.87 -16.49 -7.50
N ASP A 205 -3.92 -17.79 -7.75
CA ASP A 205 -3.02 -18.44 -8.68
C ASP A 205 -3.23 -17.90 -10.11
N GLU A 206 -2.14 -17.78 -10.89
CA GLU A 206 -2.17 -17.15 -12.21
C GLU A 206 -3.20 -17.81 -13.15
N ASP A 207 -3.32 -19.14 -13.11
CA ASP A 207 -4.27 -19.93 -13.89
C ASP A 207 -5.74 -19.78 -13.46
N LYS A 208 -6.00 -19.23 -12.27
CA LYS A 208 -7.35 -19.04 -11.72
C LYS A 208 -7.87 -17.61 -11.84
N ILE A 209 -7.03 -16.64 -12.17
CA ILE A 209 -7.42 -15.22 -12.22
C ILE A 209 -8.63 -15.03 -13.13
N ASP A 210 -8.60 -15.54 -14.34
CA ASP A 210 -9.69 -15.37 -15.31
C ASP A 210 -11.03 -15.94 -14.79
N SER A 211 -11.02 -17.16 -14.26
CA SER A 211 -12.21 -17.82 -13.74
C SER A 211 -12.78 -17.16 -12.49
N VAL A 212 -11.90 -16.66 -11.59
CA VAL A 212 -12.32 -15.94 -10.39
C VAL A 212 -12.96 -14.61 -10.75
N TYR A 213 -12.33 -13.83 -11.63
CA TYR A 213 -12.86 -12.52 -12.02
C TYR A 213 -14.14 -12.65 -12.87
N THR A 214 -14.24 -13.67 -13.74
CA THR A 214 -15.47 -14.02 -14.45
C THR A 214 -16.60 -14.33 -13.45
N SER A 215 -16.32 -15.10 -12.41
CA SER A 215 -17.31 -15.41 -11.37
C SER A 215 -17.76 -14.16 -10.61
N ILE A 216 -16.83 -13.25 -10.31
CA ILE A 216 -17.14 -11.97 -9.64
C ILE A 216 -18.09 -11.15 -10.50
N TYR A 217 -17.81 -11.00 -11.81
CA TYR A 217 -18.67 -10.24 -12.73
C TYR A 217 -20.05 -10.87 -12.86
N ASN A 218 -20.11 -12.19 -13.10
CA ASN A 218 -21.38 -12.91 -13.28
C ASN A 218 -22.30 -12.83 -12.05
N VAL A 219 -21.74 -12.96 -10.84
CA VAL A 219 -22.53 -12.87 -9.60
C VAL A 219 -22.99 -11.44 -9.37
N ALA A 220 -22.15 -10.44 -9.63
CA ALA A 220 -22.52 -9.04 -9.48
C ALA A 220 -23.62 -8.63 -10.47
N ASP A 221 -23.53 -9.05 -11.73
CA ASP A 221 -24.49 -8.71 -12.77
C ASP A 221 -25.84 -9.44 -12.63
N ALA A 222 -25.91 -10.49 -11.79
CA ALA A 222 -27.11 -11.24 -11.48
C ALA A 222 -27.91 -10.68 -10.28
N LEU A 223 -27.32 -9.76 -9.47
CA LEU A 223 -27.91 -9.14 -8.27
C LEU A 223 -28.34 -7.69 -8.49
#